data_27167df55155d91b7c6ba41c91b5c4a9
#
_entry.id   27167df55155d91b7c6ba41c91b5c4a9
#
_cell.length_a   1.000
_cell.length_b   1.000
_cell.length_c   1.000
_cell.angle_alpha   90.00
_cell.angle_beta   90.00
_cell.angle_gamma   90.00
#
_symmetry.space_group_name_H-M   'P 1'
#
loop_
_entity.id
_entity.type
_entity.pdbx_description
1 polymer ?
#
loop_
_entity_poly.entity_id
_entity_poly.type
_entity_poly.pdbx_seq_one_letter_code
_entity_poly.pdbx_strand_id
1 'polypeptide(L)'
;MIDKEKVALNPKKQWAKFICVLVLYLLFLFWVKSWWGLLVVPFIYDVYITKKIRWKWWEDSEGPIRFVMGWVDALVFALVAVYFINLFFFQNYVIPSSSLEKSLLTGDYLFVSKVSYGPRIPETPLTMPLTQHTLPIINTKSYISWPHWDYRRVKGLGKVQLNDIVVFNFPAGDTIMSEPAYQGNDYYHDVYTLGTNFLAQQNPNINLSAMNTLQQRAFFDKAYATGRAYIVRNVGTYGALDWRPTDRRENYVKRCVGLPGQTLQIKDKIVYVDGKANKEPEKVEYTYFIKFKNIAVSDFIGERYDELRKDLEISDEDVQTLSLLKGYDLSQGKVLNKDILSYDGYMPLTKRAVAELKRQGLVQSIRPVTDRDLYSGPYYPLNGFTGWTRDNYGPIWIPAKGKSIKLTLENLPVYERCIKVYEGNDLQVKNGKIYINGKLSNSYTFKMDYYWMMGDNRHNSADSRFWGFVPEDHVVGKPIFIWWSSDPDRKGFRGIRWHRLFNWVDNIK
;
A
#
# COMPACT_ATOMS: atom_id res chain seq x y z
N MET A 1 -25.11 22.94 51.94
CA MET A 1 -23.92 23.55 51.33
C MET A 1 -22.69 22.86 51.90
N ILE A 2 -22.16 21.88 51.25
CA ILE A 2 -20.88 21.28 51.62
C ILE A 2 -19.83 22.02 50.82
N ASP A 3 -19.13 22.92 51.53
CA ASP A 3 -17.98 23.63 51.02
C ASP A 3 -16.89 22.59 50.68
N LYS A 4 -16.78 22.21 49.41
CA LYS A 4 -15.66 21.39 48.99
C LYS A 4 -14.41 22.25 49.09
N GLU A 5 -13.69 22.07 50.23
CA GLU A 5 -12.30 22.58 50.37
C GLU A 5 -11.58 22.40 49.06
N LYS A 6 -11.29 23.49 48.38
CA LYS A 6 -10.34 23.52 47.25
C LYS A 6 -9.01 23.05 47.82
N VAL A 7 -8.69 21.77 47.67
CA VAL A 7 -7.38 21.23 48.03
C VAL A 7 -6.37 22.16 47.41
N ALA A 8 -5.71 22.96 48.25
CA ALA A 8 -4.69 23.91 47.79
C ALA A 8 -3.56 23.12 47.12
N LEU A 9 -3.60 23.12 45.77
CA LEU A 9 -2.63 22.39 44.99
C LEU A 9 -1.23 22.92 45.29
N ASN A 10 -0.34 22.05 45.75
CA ASN A 10 1.03 22.42 46.08
C ASN A 10 1.70 23.15 44.90
N PRO A 11 2.02 24.46 45.02
CA PRO A 11 2.56 25.26 43.92
C PRO A 11 3.81 24.63 43.29
N LYS A 12 4.69 24.05 44.08
CA LYS A 12 5.91 23.39 43.60
C LYS A 12 5.61 22.20 42.69
N LYS A 13 4.57 21.41 43.03
CA LYS A 13 4.13 20.29 42.18
C LYS A 13 3.52 20.79 40.85
N GLN A 14 2.78 21.88 40.85
CA GLN A 14 2.20 22.45 39.64
C GLN A 14 3.28 23.01 38.70
N TRP A 15 4.25 23.74 39.23
CA TRP A 15 5.40 24.22 38.49
C TRP A 15 6.22 23.06 37.93
N ALA A 16 6.48 22.02 38.70
CA ALA A 16 7.20 20.83 38.21
C ALA A 16 6.46 20.15 37.04
N LYS A 17 5.13 19.98 37.13
CA LYS A 17 4.32 19.43 36.04
C LYS A 17 4.36 20.34 34.80
N PHE A 18 4.18 21.66 34.99
CA PHE A 18 4.25 22.63 33.89
C PHE A 18 5.61 22.56 33.17
N ILE A 19 6.72 22.61 33.91
CA ILE A 19 8.06 22.56 33.32
C ILE A 19 8.27 21.24 32.58
N CYS A 20 7.89 20.10 33.15
CA CYS A 20 8.00 18.79 32.50
C CYS A 20 7.21 18.74 31.19
N VAL A 21 5.95 19.15 31.20
CA VAL A 21 5.11 19.15 30.00
C VAL A 21 5.61 20.17 28.97
N LEU A 22 6.05 21.35 29.41
CA LEU A 22 6.60 22.37 28.52
C LEU A 22 7.88 21.89 27.84
N VAL A 23 8.81 21.27 28.58
CA VAL A 23 10.06 20.72 28.01
C VAL A 23 9.73 19.63 26.98
N LEU A 24 8.87 18.67 27.33
CA LEU A 24 8.47 17.62 26.40
C LEU A 24 7.81 18.20 25.15
N TYR A 25 6.94 19.20 25.31
CA TYR A 25 6.28 19.87 24.20
C TYR A 25 7.28 20.64 23.32
N LEU A 26 8.21 21.38 23.90
CA LEU A 26 9.25 22.10 23.15
C LEU A 26 10.17 21.13 22.39
N LEU A 27 10.54 19.99 23.00
CA LEU A 27 11.29 18.92 22.33
C LEU A 27 10.50 18.36 21.14
N PHE A 28 9.19 18.15 21.31
CA PHE A 28 8.31 17.72 20.22
C PHE A 28 8.27 18.79 19.11
N LEU A 29 8.09 20.07 19.42
CA LEU A 29 8.07 21.14 18.41
C LEU A 29 9.42 21.25 17.67
N PHE A 30 10.53 21.09 18.39
CA PHE A 30 11.87 21.07 17.79
C PHE A 30 12.01 19.89 16.82
N TRP A 31 11.55 18.70 17.20
CA TRP A 31 11.58 17.52 16.36
C TRP A 31 10.71 17.71 15.10
N VAL A 32 9.49 18.20 15.27
CA VAL A 32 8.54 18.46 14.16
C VAL A 32 8.92 19.69 13.33
N LYS A 33 9.82 20.57 13.84
CA LYS A 33 10.20 21.86 13.25
C LYS A 33 8.99 22.76 12.96
N SER A 34 8.05 22.84 13.90
CA SER A 34 6.84 23.65 13.78
C SER A 34 6.82 24.78 14.81
N TRP A 35 7.11 26.01 14.40
CA TRP A 35 7.06 27.18 15.28
C TRP A 35 5.64 27.63 15.61
N TRP A 36 4.68 27.34 14.76
CA TRP A 36 3.26 27.62 15.03
C TRP A 36 2.75 26.94 16.29
N GLY A 37 3.32 25.81 16.67
CA GLY A 37 3.00 25.14 17.92
C GLY A 37 3.27 25.97 19.17
N LEU A 38 4.12 27.01 19.11
CA LEU A 38 4.35 27.90 20.25
C LEU A 38 3.08 28.62 20.70
N LEU A 39 2.08 28.78 19.82
CA LEU A 39 0.77 29.34 20.18
C LEU A 39 0.02 28.49 21.23
N VAL A 40 0.40 27.25 21.45
CA VAL A 40 -0.19 26.35 22.46
C VAL A 40 0.42 26.58 23.84
N VAL A 41 1.63 27.13 23.92
CA VAL A 41 2.36 27.33 25.20
C VAL A 41 1.56 28.16 26.22
N PRO A 42 0.91 29.27 25.86
CA PRO A 42 0.06 30.02 26.80
C PRO A 42 -1.09 29.18 27.39
N PHE A 43 -1.65 28.25 26.62
CA PHE A 43 -2.71 27.35 27.10
C PHE A 43 -2.15 26.31 28.06
N ILE A 44 -0.97 25.75 27.78
CA ILE A 44 -0.28 24.85 28.73
C ILE A 44 0.01 25.61 30.04
N TYR A 45 0.46 26.85 29.96
CA TYR A 45 0.67 27.69 31.14
C TYR A 45 -0.61 27.93 31.93
N ASP A 46 -1.72 28.19 31.23
CA ASP A 46 -3.01 28.40 31.88
C ASP A 46 -3.52 27.13 32.60
N VAL A 47 -3.42 25.99 31.95
CA VAL A 47 -3.88 24.69 32.53
C VAL A 47 -3.18 24.38 33.87
N TYR A 48 -1.89 24.64 33.98
CA TYR A 48 -1.12 24.26 35.17
C TYR A 48 -0.95 25.39 36.17
N ILE A 49 -0.81 26.66 35.74
CA ILE A 49 -0.40 27.79 36.58
C ILE A 49 -1.52 28.79 36.79
N THR A 50 -2.01 29.45 35.73
CA THR A 50 -2.97 30.57 35.91
C THR A 50 -4.38 30.12 36.16
N LYS A 51 -4.81 28.99 35.57
CA LYS A 51 -6.16 28.44 35.70
C LYS A 51 -7.29 29.44 35.48
N LYS A 52 -7.04 30.45 34.62
CA LYS A 52 -8.01 31.48 34.30
C LYS A 52 -9.15 30.96 33.41
N ILE A 53 -8.81 30.03 32.50
CA ILE A 53 -9.79 29.38 31.62
C ILE A 53 -10.40 28.21 32.38
N ARG A 54 -11.73 28.19 32.48
CA ARG A 54 -12.46 27.07 33.08
C ARG A 54 -12.57 25.93 32.08
N TRP A 55 -11.48 25.19 31.88
CA TRP A 55 -11.43 24.07 30.91
C TRP A 55 -12.49 23.00 31.17
N LYS A 56 -12.86 22.84 32.47
CA LYS A 56 -13.85 21.86 32.93
C LYS A 56 -15.02 22.55 33.64
N TRP A 57 -15.63 23.54 32.95
CA TRP A 57 -16.75 24.32 33.47
C TRP A 57 -17.95 23.46 33.91
N TRP A 58 -18.07 22.27 33.29
CA TRP A 58 -19.15 21.33 33.55
C TRP A 58 -18.96 20.54 34.85
N GLU A 59 -17.80 20.54 35.50
CA GLU A 59 -17.55 19.89 36.80
C GLU A 59 -18.36 20.54 37.92
N ASP A 60 -18.67 21.82 37.76
CA ASP A 60 -19.50 22.58 38.70
C ASP A 60 -21.02 22.37 38.45
N SER A 61 -21.41 21.68 37.38
CA SER A 61 -22.81 21.39 37.07
C SER A 61 -23.32 20.17 37.86
N GLU A 62 -24.62 20.10 38.11
CA GLU A 62 -25.25 18.98 38.80
C GLU A 62 -26.05 18.09 37.86
N GLY A 63 -26.28 16.84 38.26
CA GLY A 63 -27.14 15.88 37.57
C GLY A 63 -26.66 15.42 36.20
N PRO A 64 -27.57 15.32 35.20
CA PRO A 64 -27.25 14.72 33.90
C PRO A 64 -26.18 15.46 33.11
N ILE A 65 -26.11 16.79 33.25
CA ILE A 65 -25.13 17.63 32.51
C ILE A 65 -23.70 17.21 32.89
N ARG A 66 -23.41 17.07 34.15
CA ARG A 66 -22.09 16.64 34.64
C ARG A 66 -21.71 15.27 34.10
N PHE A 67 -22.66 14.34 34.10
CA PHE A 67 -22.41 12.98 33.58
C PHE A 67 -22.13 12.99 32.09
N VAL A 68 -23.00 13.61 31.28
CA VAL A 68 -22.85 13.66 29.80
C VAL A 68 -21.60 14.39 29.41
N MET A 69 -21.32 15.57 29.99
CA MET A 69 -20.14 16.35 29.65
C MET A 69 -18.85 15.67 30.07
N GLY A 70 -18.86 14.86 31.14
CA GLY A 70 -17.71 14.03 31.49
C GLY A 70 -17.36 12.99 30.41
N TRP A 71 -18.35 12.38 29.80
CA TRP A 71 -18.15 11.48 28.66
C TRP A 71 -17.68 12.23 27.40
N VAL A 72 -18.26 13.40 27.13
CA VAL A 72 -17.83 14.25 25.99
C VAL A 72 -16.37 14.67 26.13
N ASP A 73 -15.95 15.13 27.32
CA ASP A 73 -14.56 15.50 27.58
C ASP A 73 -13.60 14.34 27.37
N ALA A 74 -13.93 13.16 27.93
CA ALA A 74 -13.14 11.96 27.77
C ALA A 74 -13.04 11.54 26.29
N LEU A 75 -14.13 11.61 25.54
CA LEU A 75 -14.18 11.29 24.11
C LEU A 75 -13.33 12.26 23.29
N VAL A 76 -13.47 13.57 23.52
CA VAL A 76 -12.69 14.60 22.82
C VAL A 76 -11.20 14.41 23.11
N PHE A 77 -10.83 14.22 24.38
CA PHE A 77 -9.45 13.94 24.75
C PHE A 77 -8.90 12.68 24.03
N ALA A 78 -9.68 11.59 24.05
CA ALA A 78 -9.27 10.34 23.41
C ALA A 78 -9.08 10.52 21.88
N LEU A 79 -10.02 11.19 21.21
CA LEU A 79 -9.93 11.45 19.76
C LEU A 79 -8.70 12.31 19.41
N VAL A 80 -8.43 13.38 20.17
CA VAL A 80 -7.26 14.23 19.96
C VAL A 80 -5.98 13.44 20.22
N ALA A 81 -5.89 12.70 21.32
CA ALA A 81 -4.72 11.89 21.65
C ALA A 81 -4.45 10.84 20.56
N VAL A 82 -5.46 10.08 20.14
CA VAL A 82 -5.36 9.08 19.09
C VAL A 82 -4.97 9.70 17.75
N TYR A 83 -5.51 10.88 17.42
CA TYR A 83 -5.13 11.60 16.21
C TYR A 83 -3.62 11.89 16.18
N PHE A 84 -3.06 12.47 17.26
CA PHE A 84 -1.63 12.78 17.35
C PHE A 84 -0.77 11.52 17.38
N ILE A 85 -1.18 10.47 18.11
CA ILE A 85 -0.48 9.19 18.14
C ILE A 85 -0.43 8.58 16.75
N ASN A 86 -1.56 8.51 16.06
CA ASN A 86 -1.64 7.95 14.71
C ASN A 86 -0.86 8.79 13.68
N LEU A 87 -0.78 10.10 13.89
CA LEU A 87 -0.07 10.97 12.97
C LEU A 87 1.46 10.84 13.09
N PHE A 88 1.99 10.83 14.32
CA PHE A 88 3.43 10.98 14.56
C PHE A 88 4.14 9.70 15.01
N PHE A 89 3.45 8.76 15.64
CA PHE A 89 4.12 7.65 16.29
C PHE A 89 3.80 6.31 15.65
N PHE A 90 2.57 5.84 15.77
CA PHE A 90 2.17 4.54 15.26
C PHE A 90 0.68 4.49 14.92
N GLN A 91 0.34 3.58 14.04
CA GLN A 91 -1.03 3.35 13.59
C GLN A 91 -1.25 1.86 13.34
N ASN A 92 -2.47 1.39 13.64
CA ASN A 92 -2.84 0.00 13.38
C ASN A 92 -3.44 -0.13 11.99
N TYR A 93 -3.08 -1.22 11.30
CA TYR A 93 -3.62 -1.61 10.00
C TYR A 93 -3.99 -3.08 10.01
N VAL A 94 -4.99 -3.45 9.23
CA VAL A 94 -5.35 -4.84 8.97
C VAL A 94 -4.92 -5.23 7.57
N ILE A 95 -4.45 -6.46 7.39
CA ILE A 95 -4.10 -7.01 6.08
C ILE A 95 -5.39 -7.52 5.42
N PRO A 96 -5.82 -6.92 4.29
CA PRO A 96 -7.08 -7.30 3.64
C PRO A 96 -6.91 -8.33 2.51
N SER A 97 -5.67 -8.64 2.08
CA SER A 97 -5.39 -9.44 0.90
C SER A 97 -4.17 -10.34 1.06
N SER A 98 -4.09 -11.39 0.25
CA SER A 98 -3.04 -12.41 0.24
C SER A 98 -1.74 -12.02 -0.49
N SER A 99 -1.57 -10.77 -0.89
CA SER A 99 -0.38 -10.36 -1.67
C SER A 99 0.96 -10.50 -0.94
N LEU A 100 0.95 -10.61 0.40
CA LEU A 100 2.09 -10.95 1.27
C LEU A 100 1.85 -12.28 2.00
N GLU A 101 1.02 -13.14 1.44
CA GLU A 101 0.68 -14.45 2.01
C GLU A 101 1.95 -15.20 2.43
N LYS A 102 1.85 -16.04 3.44
CA LYS A 102 2.93 -16.70 4.19
C LYS A 102 3.76 -15.74 5.06
N SER A 103 4.05 -14.52 4.63
CA SER A 103 4.70 -13.50 5.48
C SER A 103 3.67 -12.80 6.38
N LEU A 104 2.69 -12.16 5.78
CA LEU A 104 1.56 -11.52 6.47
C LEU A 104 0.25 -12.07 5.92
N LEU A 105 -0.57 -12.62 6.80
CA LEU A 105 -1.81 -13.29 6.41
C LEU A 105 -2.99 -12.30 6.40
N THR A 106 -3.96 -12.54 5.54
CA THR A 106 -5.24 -11.85 5.59
C THR A 106 -5.86 -11.96 6.99
N GLY A 107 -6.24 -10.84 7.58
CA GLY A 107 -6.73 -10.76 8.97
C GLY A 107 -5.64 -10.59 10.03
N ASP A 108 -4.37 -10.38 9.65
CA ASP A 108 -3.33 -9.90 10.56
C ASP A 108 -3.50 -8.40 10.83
N TYR A 109 -3.48 -8.01 12.09
CA TYR A 109 -3.50 -6.62 12.55
C TYR A 109 -2.09 -6.19 12.91
N LEU A 110 -1.59 -5.22 12.18
CA LEU A 110 -0.21 -4.75 12.26
C LEU A 110 -0.10 -3.49 13.12
N PHE A 111 0.88 -3.47 13.99
CA PHE A 111 1.34 -2.26 14.65
C PHE A 111 2.44 -1.61 13.80
N VAL A 112 2.13 -0.47 13.19
CA VAL A 112 3.00 0.19 12.22
C VAL A 112 3.63 1.43 12.84
N SER A 113 4.95 1.46 12.92
CA SER A 113 5.73 2.58 13.40
C SER A 113 5.98 3.59 12.28
N LYS A 114 5.56 4.83 12.50
CA LYS A 114 5.90 5.96 11.63
C LYS A 114 7.27 6.54 11.97
N VAL A 115 7.66 6.43 13.22
CA VAL A 115 8.96 6.94 13.72
C VAL A 115 10.14 6.22 13.07
N SER A 116 9.96 4.96 12.66
CA SER A 116 11.02 4.17 12.02
C SER A 116 11.60 4.88 10.79
N TYR A 117 10.75 5.42 9.91
CA TYR A 117 11.17 6.15 8.71
C TYR A 117 10.98 7.67 8.81
N GLY A 118 10.39 8.12 9.93
CA GLY A 118 9.99 9.50 10.17
C GLY A 118 8.55 9.78 9.72
N PRO A 119 7.72 10.34 10.61
CA PRO A 119 6.34 10.68 10.28
C PRO A 119 6.26 11.78 9.24
N ARG A 120 5.24 11.73 8.41
CA ARG A 120 4.90 12.81 7.48
C ARG A 120 4.06 13.86 8.21
N ILE A 121 4.31 15.13 7.93
CA ILE A 121 3.36 16.18 8.26
C ILE A 121 2.16 16.01 7.34
N PRO A 122 0.91 16.08 7.83
CA PRO A 122 -0.26 15.87 6.99
C PRO A 122 -0.35 16.95 5.92
N GLU A 123 -0.63 16.53 4.69
CA GLU A 123 -0.92 17.47 3.59
C GLU A 123 -2.28 18.15 3.81
N THR A 124 -3.24 17.40 4.38
CA THR A 124 -4.58 17.88 4.76
C THR A 124 -4.78 17.79 6.28
N PRO A 125 -4.39 18.83 7.05
CA PRO A 125 -4.42 18.78 8.51
C PRO A 125 -5.85 18.74 9.10
N LEU A 126 -6.84 19.28 8.38
CA LEU A 126 -8.23 19.30 8.82
C LEU A 126 -8.95 18.04 8.35
N THR A 127 -8.87 16.99 9.17
CA THR A 127 -9.46 15.69 8.88
C THR A 127 -10.16 15.10 10.10
N MET A 128 -11.20 14.33 9.85
CA MET A 128 -11.87 13.55 10.90
C MET A 128 -10.94 12.44 11.40
N PRO A 129 -10.68 12.36 12.71
CA PRO A 129 -9.90 11.25 13.28
C PRO A 129 -10.49 9.88 12.91
N LEU A 130 -9.62 8.85 12.83
CA LEU A 130 -9.97 7.46 12.56
C LEU A 130 -10.60 7.20 11.17
N THR A 131 -10.55 8.15 10.26
CA THR A 131 -11.00 7.96 8.88
C THR A 131 -9.84 8.13 7.90
N GLN A 132 -9.86 7.40 6.78
CA GLN A 132 -8.83 7.54 5.75
C GLN A 132 -9.20 8.65 4.75
N HIS A 133 -10.33 8.52 4.06
CA HIS A 133 -10.74 9.48 3.02
C HIS A 133 -12.25 9.74 2.97
N THR A 134 -13.06 8.80 3.47
CA THR A 134 -14.53 8.86 3.38
C THR A 134 -15.13 8.64 4.75
N LEU A 135 -16.14 9.41 5.10
CA LEU A 135 -16.93 9.21 6.32
C LEU A 135 -17.80 7.96 6.14
N PRO A 136 -17.79 7.04 7.12
CA PRO A 136 -18.71 5.91 7.10
C PRO A 136 -20.18 6.41 7.13
N ILE A 137 -21.10 5.65 6.55
CA ILE A 137 -22.55 5.91 6.50
C ILE A 137 -22.95 6.97 5.46
N ILE A 138 -22.34 8.18 5.49
CA ILE A 138 -22.74 9.28 4.60
C ILE A 138 -21.90 9.37 3.31
N ASN A 139 -20.83 8.58 3.19
CA ASN A 139 -19.97 8.47 2.01
C ASN A 139 -19.43 9.81 1.44
N THR A 140 -19.25 10.81 2.30
CA THR A 140 -18.65 12.10 1.94
C THR A 140 -17.17 12.15 2.33
N LYS A 141 -16.41 13.10 1.76
CA LYS A 141 -15.00 13.31 2.13
C LYS A 141 -14.85 13.55 3.63
N SER A 142 -13.93 12.84 4.28
CA SER A 142 -13.65 12.96 5.72
C SER A 142 -12.61 14.03 6.04
N TYR A 143 -12.20 14.83 5.08
CA TYR A 143 -11.17 15.87 5.19
C TYR A 143 -11.56 17.11 4.41
N ILE A 144 -10.98 18.24 4.81
CA ILE A 144 -11.09 19.51 4.09
C ILE A 144 -9.79 19.70 3.30
N SER A 145 -9.93 19.96 1.98
CA SER A 145 -8.77 20.08 1.09
C SER A 145 -7.93 21.35 1.31
N TRP A 146 -8.41 22.30 2.10
CA TRP A 146 -7.71 23.53 2.45
C TRP A 146 -7.66 23.68 3.99
N PRO A 147 -6.49 24.05 4.59
CA PRO A 147 -5.21 24.27 3.91
C PRO A 147 -4.60 22.98 3.39
N HIS A 148 -3.86 23.06 2.27
CA HIS A 148 -3.05 21.99 1.73
C HIS A 148 -1.58 22.35 1.90
N TRP A 149 -0.81 21.49 2.58
CA TRP A 149 0.60 21.72 2.86
C TRP A 149 1.48 20.87 1.96
N ASP A 150 2.62 21.42 1.57
CA ASP A 150 3.63 20.68 0.81
C ASP A 150 4.17 19.50 1.64
N TYR A 151 4.52 18.42 0.92
CA TYR A 151 5.13 17.27 1.53
C TYR A 151 6.34 17.63 2.40
N ARG A 152 6.33 17.17 3.62
CA ARG A 152 7.43 17.27 4.56
C ARG A 152 7.47 16.06 5.49
N ARG A 153 8.65 15.49 5.65
CA ARG A 153 8.91 14.36 6.56
C ARG A 153 9.76 14.82 7.73
N VAL A 154 9.38 14.42 8.94
CA VAL A 154 10.16 14.59 10.15
C VAL A 154 11.26 13.53 10.17
N LYS A 155 12.41 13.85 10.76
CA LYS A 155 13.51 12.89 10.86
C LYS A 155 13.10 11.67 11.67
N GLY A 156 13.24 10.48 11.07
CA GLY A 156 13.01 9.18 11.68
C GLY A 156 14.26 8.58 12.33
N LEU A 157 14.11 7.37 12.85
CA LEU A 157 15.20 6.58 13.43
C LEU A 157 16.09 5.95 12.35
N GLY A 158 15.55 5.70 11.16
CA GLY A 158 16.27 5.09 10.05
C GLY A 158 15.67 5.43 8.70
N LYS A 159 16.08 4.68 7.69
CA LYS A 159 15.56 4.73 6.32
C LYS A 159 15.04 3.36 5.92
N VAL A 160 14.20 3.31 4.90
CA VAL A 160 13.76 2.07 4.27
C VAL A 160 14.99 1.29 3.80
N GLN A 161 15.05 0.01 4.14
CA GLN A 161 16.12 -0.91 3.77
C GLN A 161 15.62 -1.95 2.77
N LEU A 162 16.57 -2.56 2.08
CA LEU A 162 16.25 -3.66 1.16
C LEU A 162 15.62 -4.82 1.94
N ASN A 163 14.54 -5.35 1.41
CA ASN A 163 13.69 -6.39 2.00
C ASN A 163 12.84 -5.98 3.20
N ASP A 164 12.83 -4.71 3.62
CA ASP A 164 11.85 -4.23 4.59
C ASP A 164 10.42 -4.41 4.04
N ILE A 165 9.50 -4.83 4.91
CA ILE A 165 8.06 -4.70 4.64
C ILE A 165 7.67 -3.26 4.97
N VAL A 166 7.00 -2.59 4.02
CA VAL A 166 6.70 -1.15 4.09
C VAL A 166 5.22 -0.91 3.88
N VAL A 167 4.62 -0.11 4.76
CA VAL A 167 3.28 0.46 4.54
C VAL A 167 3.43 1.78 3.82
N PHE A 168 2.67 1.97 2.74
CA PHE A 168 2.70 3.17 1.92
C PHE A 168 1.32 3.46 1.34
N ASN A 169 1.07 4.70 0.94
CA ASN A 169 -0.14 5.06 0.22
C ASN A 169 -0.01 4.63 -1.25
N PHE A 170 -1.10 4.16 -1.82
CA PHE A 170 -1.14 3.65 -3.19
C PHE A 170 -0.67 4.71 -4.20
N PRO A 171 0.32 4.41 -5.05
CA PRO A 171 0.87 5.37 -5.99
C PRO A 171 0.03 5.47 -7.28
N ALA A 172 -1.27 5.74 -7.13
CA ALA A 172 -2.22 5.86 -8.23
C ALA A 172 -1.98 7.08 -9.14
N GLY A 173 -1.02 7.94 -8.80
CA GLY A 173 -0.80 9.20 -9.50
C GLY A 173 -1.67 10.34 -8.96
N ASP A 174 -2.06 11.27 -9.83
CA ASP A 174 -2.80 12.49 -9.48
C ASP A 174 -4.32 12.41 -9.71
N THR A 175 -4.80 11.32 -10.30
CA THR A 175 -6.19 11.19 -10.75
C THR A 175 -6.80 9.90 -10.20
N ILE A 176 -8.03 10.00 -9.72
CA ILE A 176 -8.87 8.87 -9.33
C ILE A 176 -10.22 8.93 -10.03
N MET A 177 -10.83 7.77 -10.22
CA MET A 177 -12.23 7.63 -10.63
C MET A 177 -13.09 7.62 -9.35
N SER A 178 -14.15 8.45 -9.30
CA SER A 178 -14.90 8.63 -8.04
C SER A 178 -15.92 7.54 -7.75
N GLU A 179 -16.23 6.67 -8.72
CA GLU A 179 -17.10 5.51 -8.46
C GLU A 179 -16.44 4.54 -7.48
N PRO A 180 -17.11 4.12 -6.38
CA PRO A 180 -16.55 3.26 -5.34
C PRO A 180 -15.85 2.00 -5.86
N ALA A 181 -16.40 1.37 -6.90
CA ALA A 181 -15.83 0.16 -7.51
C ALA A 181 -14.46 0.39 -8.19
N TYR A 182 -14.14 1.63 -8.54
CA TYR A 182 -12.90 2.00 -9.27
C TYR A 182 -11.93 2.89 -8.48
N GLN A 183 -12.32 3.37 -7.31
CA GLN A 183 -11.48 4.29 -6.50
C GLN A 183 -10.12 3.72 -6.12
N GLY A 184 -10.00 2.40 -5.98
CA GLY A 184 -8.75 1.70 -5.66
C GLY A 184 -7.91 1.31 -6.87
N ASN A 185 -8.39 1.58 -8.10
CA ASN A 185 -7.67 1.21 -9.31
C ASN A 185 -6.56 2.23 -9.65
N ASP A 186 -5.55 1.76 -10.38
CA ASP A 186 -4.60 2.66 -11.05
C ASP A 186 -5.29 3.24 -12.30
N TYR A 187 -5.69 4.51 -12.21
CA TYR A 187 -6.32 5.24 -13.30
C TYR A 187 -5.51 5.15 -14.60
N TYR A 188 -4.20 5.28 -14.55
CA TYR A 188 -3.34 5.23 -15.73
C TYR A 188 -3.35 3.84 -16.36
N HIS A 189 -3.34 2.79 -15.54
CA HIS A 189 -3.45 1.42 -16.04
C HIS A 189 -4.77 1.21 -16.80
N ASP A 190 -5.89 1.65 -16.23
CA ASP A 190 -7.21 1.51 -16.85
C ASP A 190 -7.30 2.32 -18.15
N VAL A 191 -6.80 3.57 -18.14
CA VAL A 191 -6.75 4.44 -19.33
C VAL A 191 -5.97 3.78 -20.47
N TYR A 192 -4.74 3.31 -20.20
CA TYR A 192 -3.91 2.70 -21.25
C TYR A 192 -4.47 1.37 -21.74
N THR A 193 -5.03 0.56 -20.85
CA THR A 193 -5.67 -0.72 -21.22
C THR A 193 -6.87 -0.49 -22.13
N LEU A 194 -7.78 0.39 -21.73
CA LEU A 194 -8.94 0.74 -22.55
C LEU A 194 -8.54 1.34 -23.90
N GLY A 195 -7.63 2.32 -23.88
CA GLY A 195 -7.20 2.98 -25.11
C GLY A 195 -6.49 2.04 -26.09
N THR A 196 -5.63 1.18 -25.60
CA THR A 196 -4.95 0.18 -26.42
C THR A 196 -5.95 -0.81 -27.03
N ASN A 197 -6.91 -1.30 -26.24
CA ASN A 197 -7.96 -2.21 -26.71
C ASN A 197 -8.82 -1.56 -27.80
N PHE A 198 -9.23 -0.30 -27.64
CA PHE A 198 -10.00 0.41 -28.66
C PHE A 198 -9.20 0.62 -29.96
N LEU A 199 -7.92 0.98 -29.85
CA LEU A 199 -7.07 1.16 -31.03
C LEU A 199 -6.83 -0.17 -31.76
N ALA A 200 -6.67 -1.28 -31.03
CA ALA A 200 -6.52 -2.61 -31.60
C ALA A 200 -7.82 -3.07 -32.31
N GLN A 201 -9.00 -2.79 -31.72
CA GLN A 201 -10.28 -3.08 -32.36
C GLN A 201 -10.51 -2.27 -33.65
N GLN A 202 -10.08 -0.99 -33.67
CA GLN A 202 -10.18 -0.14 -34.87
C GLN A 202 -9.21 -0.56 -35.97
N ASN A 203 -8.07 -1.13 -35.61
CA ASN A 203 -7.07 -1.61 -36.56
C ASN A 203 -6.51 -2.98 -36.11
N PRO A 204 -7.22 -4.09 -36.42
CA PRO A 204 -6.80 -5.43 -36.03
C PRO A 204 -5.43 -5.87 -36.58
N ASN A 205 -4.98 -5.23 -37.66
CA ASN A 205 -3.71 -5.54 -38.30
C ASN A 205 -2.55 -4.67 -37.80
N ILE A 206 -2.74 -3.91 -36.72
CA ILE A 206 -1.69 -3.06 -36.17
C ILE A 206 -0.53 -3.92 -35.67
N ASN A 207 0.66 -3.70 -36.22
CA ASN A 207 1.88 -4.41 -35.82
C ASN A 207 2.72 -3.50 -34.88
N LEU A 208 2.49 -3.63 -33.60
CA LEU A 208 3.20 -2.84 -32.59
C LEU A 208 4.71 -3.11 -32.59
N SER A 209 5.12 -4.34 -32.90
CA SER A 209 6.54 -4.74 -32.89
C SER A 209 7.34 -4.12 -34.05
N ALA A 210 6.67 -3.72 -35.13
CA ALA A 210 7.29 -3.06 -36.28
C ALA A 210 7.44 -1.54 -36.12
N MET A 211 6.90 -0.97 -35.07
CA MET A 211 6.93 0.48 -34.83
C MET A 211 8.30 0.95 -34.35
N ASN A 212 8.79 2.04 -34.95
CA ASN A 212 9.95 2.76 -34.39
C ASN A 212 9.56 3.57 -33.15
N THR A 213 10.54 4.08 -32.42
CA THR A 213 10.34 4.77 -31.13
C THR A 213 9.38 5.97 -31.22
N LEU A 214 9.39 6.73 -32.32
CA LEU A 214 8.45 7.85 -32.51
C LEU A 214 7.01 7.36 -32.73
N GLN A 215 6.85 6.30 -33.53
CA GLN A 215 5.56 5.68 -33.77
C GLN A 215 5.00 5.05 -32.48
N GLN A 216 5.87 4.40 -31.70
CA GLN A 216 5.52 3.87 -30.37
C GLN A 216 5.04 4.99 -29.45
N ARG A 217 5.75 6.12 -29.41
CA ARG A 217 5.35 7.28 -28.63
C ARG A 217 3.98 7.84 -29.08
N ALA A 218 3.79 8.02 -30.36
CA ALA A 218 2.53 8.50 -30.93
C ALA A 218 1.36 7.56 -30.61
N PHE A 219 1.60 6.24 -30.68
CA PHE A 219 0.60 5.24 -30.31
C PHE A 219 0.26 5.31 -28.83
N PHE A 220 1.26 5.41 -27.96
CA PHE A 220 1.10 5.53 -26.51
C PHE A 220 0.29 6.78 -26.12
N ASP A 221 0.62 7.95 -26.73
CA ASP A 221 -0.12 9.19 -26.51
C ASP A 221 -1.56 9.08 -27.00
N LYS A 222 -1.79 8.44 -28.15
CA LYS A 222 -3.12 8.21 -28.69
C LYS A 222 -3.94 7.24 -27.83
N ALA A 223 -3.32 6.17 -27.33
CA ALA A 223 -3.96 5.23 -26.41
C ALA A 223 -4.41 5.94 -25.13
N TYR A 224 -3.54 6.77 -24.51
CA TYR A 224 -3.92 7.57 -23.36
C TYR A 224 -5.11 8.49 -23.66
N ALA A 225 -5.04 9.26 -24.74
CA ALA A 225 -6.11 10.19 -25.10
C ALA A 225 -7.45 9.48 -25.35
N THR A 226 -7.42 8.33 -26.04
CA THR A 226 -8.60 7.53 -26.34
C THR A 226 -9.24 6.94 -25.08
N GLY A 227 -8.43 6.30 -24.22
CA GLY A 227 -8.90 5.71 -22.98
C GLY A 227 -9.44 6.75 -22.00
N ARG A 228 -8.73 7.89 -21.87
CA ARG A 228 -9.20 9.01 -21.05
C ARG A 228 -10.54 9.56 -21.56
N ALA A 229 -10.69 9.77 -22.88
CA ALA A 229 -11.93 10.26 -23.46
C ALA A 229 -13.10 9.27 -23.22
N TYR A 230 -12.83 7.97 -23.24
CA TYR A 230 -13.83 6.97 -22.91
C TYR A 230 -14.27 7.04 -21.45
N ILE A 231 -13.33 7.08 -20.50
CA ILE A 231 -13.64 7.17 -19.05
C ILE A 231 -14.48 8.44 -18.78
N VAL A 232 -14.04 9.60 -19.31
CA VAL A 232 -14.72 10.89 -19.09
C VAL A 232 -16.14 10.90 -19.68
N ARG A 233 -16.40 10.19 -20.77
CA ARG A 233 -17.74 10.08 -21.37
C ARG A 233 -18.66 9.12 -20.62
N ASN A 234 -18.11 8.16 -19.89
CA ASN A 234 -18.86 7.12 -19.17
C ASN A 234 -18.89 7.39 -17.65
N VAL A 235 -19.30 8.61 -17.26
CA VAL A 235 -19.38 9.02 -15.85
C VAL A 235 -20.28 8.09 -15.02
N GLY A 236 -21.34 7.52 -15.63
CA GLY A 236 -22.22 6.56 -14.93
C GLY A 236 -21.52 5.26 -14.50
N THR A 237 -20.41 4.90 -15.18
CA THR A 237 -19.64 3.68 -14.85
C THR A 237 -18.43 3.99 -13.97
N TYR A 238 -17.70 5.06 -14.26
CA TYR A 238 -16.41 5.38 -13.61
C TYR A 238 -16.50 6.49 -12.56
N GLY A 239 -17.64 7.18 -12.50
CA GLY A 239 -17.77 8.43 -11.74
C GLY A 239 -17.04 9.59 -12.42
N ALA A 240 -17.05 10.75 -11.79
CA ALA A 240 -16.24 11.89 -12.21
C ALA A 240 -14.77 11.64 -11.89
N LEU A 241 -13.87 12.23 -12.68
CA LEU A 241 -12.46 12.28 -12.32
C LEU A 241 -12.28 13.25 -11.14
N ASP A 242 -11.61 12.80 -10.11
CA ASP A 242 -11.32 13.57 -8.90
C ASP A 242 -9.82 13.46 -8.56
N TRP A 243 -9.40 14.25 -7.61
CA TRP A 243 -8.05 14.24 -7.05
C TRP A 243 -8.10 13.91 -5.56
N ARG A 244 -7.13 13.14 -5.11
CA ARG A 244 -7.01 12.78 -3.71
C ARG A 244 -5.58 13.04 -3.23
N PRO A 245 -5.38 13.80 -2.12
CA PRO A 245 -4.08 14.00 -1.52
C PRO A 245 -3.38 12.69 -1.19
N THR A 246 -2.05 12.66 -1.23
CA THR A 246 -1.25 11.46 -1.01
C THR A 246 -1.58 10.80 0.33
N ASP A 247 -1.72 11.57 1.39
CA ASP A 247 -2.02 11.09 2.74
C ASP A 247 -3.47 10.56 2.91
N ARG A 248 -4.32 10.71 1.89
CA ARG A 248 -5.72 10.24 1.87
C ARG A 248 -5.97 9.06 0.93
N ARG A 249 -4.94 8.56 0.26
CA ARG A 249 -5.04 7.37 -0.61
C ARG A 249 -5.04 6.09 0.22
N GLU A 250 -5.47 5.00 -0.41
CA GLU A 250 -5.49 3.67 0.19
C GLU A 250 -4.09 3.28 0.70
N ASN A 251 -4.06 2.56 1.82
CA ASN A 251 -2.81 2.06 2.37
C ASN A 251 -2.51 0.67 1.81
N TYR A 252 -1.32 0.52 1.25
CA TYR A 252 -0.79 -0.73 0.74
C TYR A 252 0.39 -1.18 1.59
N VAL A 253 0.63 -2.48 1.59
CA VAL A 253 1.80 -3.08 2.23
C VAL A 253 2.49 -4.01 1.25
N LYS A 254 3.80 -3.83 1.05
CA LYS A 254 4.64 -4.64 0.16
C LYS A 254 6.06 -4.70 0.71
N ARG A 255 6.86 -5.59 0.14
CA ARG A 255 8.30 -5.67 0.42
C ARG A 255 9.08 -4.75 -0.50
N CYS A 256 9.99 -3.97 0.09
CA CYS A 256 10.92 -3.12 -0.67
C CYS A 256 12.05 -3.98 -1.25
N VAL A 257 12.02 -4.21 -2.56
CA VAL A 257 13.03 -5.02 -3.26
C VAL A 257 14.00 -4.19 -4.08
N GLY A 258 13.86 -2.87 -4.05
CA GLY A 258 14.78 -1.96 -4.71
C GLY A 258 14.78 -0.58 -4.07
N LEU A 259 15.98 -0.05 -3.80
CA LEU A 259 16.22 1.21 -3.12
C LEU A 259 16.61 2.32 -4.11
N PRO A 260 16.48 3.60 -3.72
CA PRO A 260 16.88 4.73 -4.55
C PRO A 260 18.33 4.62 -5.04
N GLY A 261 18.52 4.83 -6.34
CA GLY A 261 19.83 4.78 -6.99
C GLY A 261 20.31 3.40 -7.45
N GLN A 262 19.57 2.35 -7.09
CA GLN A 262 19.89 0.98 -7.50
C GLN A 262 19.29 0.65 -8.87
N THR A 263 19.90 -0.33 -9.55
CA THR A 263 19.36 -0.93 -10.77
C THR A 263 18.73 -2.27 -10.45
N LEU A 264 17.44 -2.40 -10.74
CA LEU A 264 16.67 -3.62 -10.52
C LEU A 264 16.43 -4.36 -11.82
N GLN A 265 16.56 -5.67 -11.79
CA GLN A 265 16.20 -6.57 -12.88
C GLN A 265 15.62 -7.86 -12.33
N ILE A 266 14.60 -8.40 -12.98
CA ILE A 266 14.07 -9.74 -12.68
C ILE A 266 14.44 -10.63 -13.87
N LYS A 267 15.10 -11.77 -13.59
CA LYS A 267 15.44 -12.80 -14.57
C LYS A 267 14.94 -14.13 -14.05
N ASP A 268 14.09 -14.78 -14.79
CA ASP A 268 13.53 -16.08 -14.42
C ASP A 268 13.06 -16.13 -12.96
N LYS A 269 12.23 -15.12 -12.55
CA LYS A 269 11.68 -14.91 -11.22
C LYS A 269 12.65 -14.37 -10.16
N ILE A 270 13.97 -14.44 -10.40
CA ILE A 270 14.98 -13.99 -9.44
C ILE A 270 15.17 -12.49 -9.58
N VAL A 271 15.05 -11.77 -8.46
CA VAL A 271 15.30 -10.34 -8.38
C VAL A 271 16.81 -10.08 -8.27
N TYR A 272 17.36 -9.29 -9.17
CA TYR A 272 18.73 -8.80 -9.13
C TYR A 272 18.73 -7.32 -8.79
N VAL A 273 19.63 -6.92 -7.91
CA VAL A 273 19.87 -5.54 -7.51
C VAL A 273 21.33 -5.24 -7.76
N ASP A 274 21.61 -4.23 -8.60
CA ASP A 274 22.96 -3.87 -9.05
C ASP A 274 23.75 -5.08 -9.60
N GLY A 275 23.05 -5.94 -10.35
CA GLY A 275 23.61 -7.13 -10.96
C GLY A 275 23.81 -8.32 -10.03
N LYS A 276 23.51 -8.21 -8.74
CA LYS A 276 23.62 -9.28 -7.77
C LYS A 276 22.22 -9.82 -7.42
N ALA A 277 22.09 -11.16 -7.35
CA ALA A 277 20.85 -11.77 -6.91
C ALA A 277 20.51 -11.32 -5.48
N ASN A 278 19.31 -10.77 -5.29
CA ASN A 278 18.80 -10.43 -3.98
C ASN A 278 18.45 -11.73 -3.22
N LYS A 279 18.82 -11.78 -1.94
CA LYS A 279 18.42 -12.91 -1.10
C LYS A 279 16.90 -12.90 -0.93
N GLU A 280 16.24 -13.89 -1.52
CA GLU A 280 14.80 -14.01 -1.45
C GLU A 280 14.38 -14.50 -0.07
N PRO A 281 13.36 -13.87 0.58
CA PRO A 281 12.78 -14.38 1.81
C PRO A 281 12.21 -15.78 1.63
N GLU A 282 12.25 -16.60 2.70
CA GLU A 282 11.80 -18.01 2.66
C GLU A 282 10.30 -18.14 2.38
N LYS A 283 9.53 -17.13 2.77
CA LYS A 283 8.07 -17.08 2.63
C LYS A 283 7.58 -16.60 1.26
N VAL A 284 8.49 -16.29 0.35
CA VAL A 284 8.10 -15.93 -1.02
C VAL A 284 7.51 -17.14 -1.73
N GLU A 285 6.38 -16.93 -2.38
CA GLU A 285 5.67 -17.96 -3.12
C GLU A 285 5.48 -17.61 -4.59
N TYR A 286 5.42 -18.69 -5.37
CA TYR A 286 5.12 -18.65 -6.80
C TYR A 286 4.00 -19.65 -7.10
N THR A 287 3.24 -19.41 -8.14
CA THR A 287 2.24 -20.34 -8.60
C THR A 287 2.90 -21.49 -9.37
N TYR A 288 2.50 -22.70 -9.03
CA TYR A 288 2.92 -23.94 -9.69
C TYR A 288 1.71 -24.63 -10.29
N PHE A 289 1.88 -25.25 -11.42
CA PHE A 289 0.95 -26.25 -11.93
C PHE A 289 1.36 -27.62 -11.37
N ILE A 290 0.45 -28.24 -10.65
CA ILE A 290 0.70 -29.50 -9.91
C ILE A 290 -0.22 -30.57 -10.44
N LYS A 291 0.35 -31.73 -10.69
CA LYS A 291 -0.38 -32.96 -10.94
C LYS A 291 -0.19 -33.89 -9.75
N PHE A 292 -1.25 -34.11 -9.00
CA PHE A 292 -1.20 -34.96 -7.80
C PHE A 292 -1.25 -36.44 -8.14
N LYS A 293 -0.72 -37.28 -7.23
CA LYS A 293 -0.73 -38.70 -7.26
C LYS A 293 -1.73 -39.21 -6.23
N ASN A 294 -2.77 -39.91 -6.67
CA ASN A 294 -3.76 -40.52 -5.78
C ASN A 294 -4.47 -39.54 -4.80
N ILE A 295 -4.43 -38.25 -5.06
CA ILE A 295 -5.10 -37.22 -4.28
C ILE A 295 -5.91 -36.39 -5.24
N ALA A 296 -7.23 -36.36 -5.08
CA ALA A 296 -8.08 -35.42 -5.80
C ALA A 296 -7.93 -34.01 -5.23
N VAL A 297 -8.06 -32.99 -6.08
CA VAL A 297 -8.04 -31.57 -5.65
C VAL A 297 -9.09 -31.32 -4.57
N SER A 298 -10.26 -31.99 -4.67
CA SER A 298 -11.32 -31.95 -3.67
C SER A 298 -10.89 -32.44 -2.29
N ASP A 299 -9.90 -33.31 -2.21
CA ASP A 299 -9.42 -33.82 -0.94
C ASP A 299 -8.66 -32.77 -0.13
N PHE A 300 -8.06 -31.77 -0.79
CA PHE A 300 -7.44 -30.63 -0.10
C PHE A 300 -8.43 -29.70 0.59
N ILE A 301 -9.72 -29.83 0.30
CA ILE A 301 -10.80 -29.04 0.87
C ILE A 301 -11.37 -29.72 2.13
N GLY A 302 -11.12 -31.03 2.31
CA GLY A 302 -11.61 -31.84 3.43
C GLY A 302 -10.65 -31.92 4.60
N GLU A 303 -11.17 -32.32 5.77
CA GLU A 303 -10.42 -32.52 7.02
C GLU A 303 -9.25 -33.50 6.90
N ARG A 304 -9.32 -34.41 5.92
CA ARG A 304 -8.30 -35.47 5.70
C ARG A 304 -6.89 -34.91 5.49
N TYR A 305 -6.74 -33.72 4.94
CA TYR A 305 -5.46 -33.10 4.63
C TYR A 305 -5.16 -31.81 5.41
N ASP A 306 -5.93 -31.53 6.48
CA ASP A 306 -5.72 -30.33 7.30
C ASP A 306 -4.31 -30.25 7.89
N GLU A 307 -3.73 -31.39 8.31
CA GLU A 307 -2.35 -31.44 8.81
C GLU A 307 -1.35 -31.14 7.69
N LEU A 308 -1.54 -31.76 6.51
CA LEU A 308 -0.67 -31.53 5.36
C LEU A 308 -0.75 -30.07 4.90
N ARG A 309 -1.93 -29.47 4.89
CA ARG A 309 -2.10 -28.06 4.59
C ARG A 309 -1.33 -27.15 5.55
N LYS A 310 -1.36 -27.47 6.84
CA LYS A 310 -0.58 -26.76 7.86
C LYS A 310 0.92 -26.90 7.65
N ASP A 311 1.39 -28.12 7.38
CA ASP A 311 2.80 -28.40 7.13
C ASP A 311 3.33 -27.69 5.89
N LEU A 312 2.50 -27.59 4.86
CA LEU A 312 2.81 -26.90 3.60
C LEU A 312 2.50 -25.40 3.65
N GLU A 313 1.93 -24.91 4.75
CA GLU A 313 1.47 -23.53 4.90
C GLU A 313 0.45 -23.11 3.82
N ILE A 314 -0.38 -24.04 3.34
CA ILE A 314 -1.42 -23.79 2.35
C ILE A 314 -2.64 -23.19 3.05
N SER A 315 -3.02 -21.97 2.64
CA SER A 315 -4.21 -21.27 3.16
C SER A 315 -5.49 -21.72 2.48
N ASP A 316 -6.63 -21.36 3.07
CA ASP A 316 -7.94 -21.57 2.44
C ASP A 316 -8.08 -20.78 1.14
N GLU A 317 -7.45 -19.61 1.05
CA GLU A 317 -7.41 -18.80 -0.18
C GLU A 317 -6.61 -19.47 -1.31
N ASP A 318 -5.48 -20.14 -0.98
CA ASP A 318 -4.71 -20.93 -1.96
C ASP A 318 -5.56 -22.08 -2.52
N VAL A 319 -6.31 -22.77 -1.65
CA VAL A 319 -7.22 -23.84 -2.04
C VAL A 319 -8.41 -23.31 -2.86
N GLN A 320 -8.92 -22.12 -2.50
CA GLN A 320 -9.97 -21.45 -3.25
C GLN A 320 -9.53 -21.11 -4.68
N THR A 321 -8.32 -20.60 -4.84
CA THR A 321 -7.72 -20.34 -6.16
C THR A 321 -7.66 -21.62 -6.99
N LEU A 322 -7.26 -22.72 -6.36
CA LEU A 322 -7.19 -24.03 -6.98
C LEU A 322 -8.59 -24.51 -7.47
N SER A 323 -9.62 -24.34 -6.65
CA SER A 323 -10.96 -24.84 -6.90
C SER A 323 -11.75 -23.99 -7.90
N LEU A 324 -11.61 -22.67 -7.92
CA LEU A 324 -12.22 -21.79 -8.90
C LEU A 324 -11.79 -22.11 -10.32
N LEU A 325 -10.56 -22.58 -10.51
CA LEU A 325 -10.04 -22.99 -11.81
C LEU A 325 -10.57 -24.34 -12.30
N LYS A 326 -11.25 -25.12 -11.45
CA LYS A 326 -11.62 -26.50 -11.73
C LYS A 326 -13.12 -26.82 -11.54
N GLY A 327 -13.97 -25.82 -11.44
CA GLY A 327 -15.42 -26.04 -11.42
C GLY A 327 -15.99 -26.54 -10.09
N TYR A 328 -15.35 -26.19 -8.97
CA TYR A 328 -15.85 -26.43 -7.63
C TYR A 328 -16.29 -25.11 -6.99
N ASP A 329 -17.51 -25.08 -6.46
CA ASP A 329 -18.02 -23.92 -5.72
C ASP A 329 -17.82 -24.15 -4.22
N LEU A 330 -16.79 -23.50 -3.67
CA LEU A 330 -16.46 -23.55 -2.25
C LEU A 330 -17.54 -22.92 -1.37
N SER A 331 -18.22 -21.88 -1.85
CA SER A 331 -19.24 -21.18 -1.07
C SER A 331 -20.46 -22.06 -0.78
N GLN A 332 -20.74 -23.01 -1.68
CA GLN A 332 -21.84 -23.96 -1.59
C GLN A 332 -21.40 -25.39 -1.28
N GLY A 333 -20.09 -25.67 -1.21
CA GLY A 333 -19.57 -27.01 -1.03
C GLY A 333 -19.96 -27.98 -2.17
N LYS A 334 -20.24 -27.45 -3.38
CA LYS A 334 -20.75 -28.24 -4.51
C LYS A 334 -19.73 -28.35 -5.63
N VAL A 335 -19.66 -29.56 -6.18
CA VAL A 335 -19.00 -29.82 -7.45
C VAL A 335 -19.91 -29.32 -8.56
N LEU A 336 -19.48 -28.32 -9.31
CA LEU A 336 -20.23 -27.76 -10.44
C LEU A 336 -20.21 -28.71 -11.63
N ASN A 337 -19.10 -29.44 -11.85
CA ASN A 337 -18.98 -30.45 -12.88
C ASN A 337 -18.02 -31.57 -12.42
N LYS A 338 -18.52 -32.80 -12.26
CA LYS A 338 -17.73 -33.98 -11.85
C LYS A 338 -16.63 -34.36 -12.85
N ASP A 339 -16.84 -34.07 -14.13
CA ASP A 339 -15.89 -34.39 -15.19
C ASP A 339 -14.68 -33.48 -15.22
N ILE A 340 -14.71 -32.34 -14.46
CA ILE A 340 -13.63 -31.37 -14.34
C ILE A 340 -12.79 -31.60 -13.07
N LEU A 341 -13.23 -32.44 -12.16
CA LEU A 341 -12.42 -32.84 -10.98
C LEU A 341 -11.20 -33.62 -11.45
N SER A 342 -10.10 -32.91 -11.67
CA SER A 342 -8.84 -33.54 -12.06
C SER A 342 -7.86 -33.55 -10.89
N TYR A 343 -6.89 -34.46 -10.96
CA TYR A 343 -5.76 -34.52 -10.04
C TYR A 343 -4.71 -33.46 -10.32
N ASP A 344 -5.06 -32.38 -11.01
CA ASP A 344 -4.15 -31.28 -11.37
C ASP A 344 -4.75 -29.91 -11.09
N GLY A 345 -3.90 -28.91 -10.88
CA GLY A 345 -4.31 -27.53 -10.63
C GLY A 345 -3.16 -26.55 -10.43
N TYR A 346 -3.53 -25.28 -10.32
CA TYR A 346 -2.58 -24.20 -10.03
C TYR A 346 -2.62 -23.89 -8.53
N MET A 347 -1.46 -23.80 -7.89
CA MET A 347 -1.36 -23.50 -6.47
C MET A 347 -0.16 -22.59 -6.19
N PRO A 348 -0.32 -21.51 -5.41
CA PRO A 348 0.80 -20.73 -4.90
C PRO A 348 1.51 -21.53 -3.79
N LEU A 349 2.82 -21.69 -3.91
CA LEU A 349 3.64 -22.46 -2.98
C LEU A 349 5.00 -21.80 -2.75
N THR A 350 5.50 -21.91 -1.53
CA THR A 350 6.89 -21.62 -1.21
C THR A 350 7.83 -22.71 -1.74
N LYS A 351 9.11 -22.40 -1.88
CA LYS A 351 10.12 -23.42 -2.26
C LYS A 351 10.16 -24.59 -1.28
N ARG A 352 9.94 -24.32 0.03
CA ARG A 352 9.85 -25.35 1.07
C ARG A 352 8.67 -26.28 0.83
N ALA A 353 7.50 -25.75 0.56
CA ALA A 353 6.29 -26.54 0.28
C ALA A 353 6.46 -27.41 -0.98
N VAL A 354 7.09 -26.90 -2.03
CA VAL A 354 7.40 -27.67 -3.24
C VAL A 354 8.33 -28.85 -2.93
N ALA A 355 9.38 -28.60 -2.14
CA ALA A 355 10.32 -29.66 -1.74
C ALA A 355 9.62 -30.75 -0.89
N GLU A 356 8.75 -30.33 0.03
CA GLU A 356 8.00 -31.22 0.91
C GLU A 356 6.99 -32.12 0.14
N LEU A 357 6.21 -31.52 -0.78
CA LEU A 357 5.30 -32.27 -1.65
C LEU A 357 6.03 -33.36 -2.46
N LYS A 358 7.23 -33.02 -2.96
CA LYS A 358 8.08 -34.00 -3.67
C LYS A 358 8.60 -35.09 -2.73
N ARG A 359 9.07 -34.70 -1.53
CA ARG A 359 9.59 -35.63 -0.52
C ARG A 359 8.55 -36.65 -0.08
N GLN A 360 7.30 -36.24 0.09
CA GLN A 360 6.19 -37.11 0.47
C GLN A 360 5.66 -37.95 -0.69
N GLY A 361 6.14 -37.74 -1.92
CA GLY A 361 5.72 -38.49 -3.09
C GLY A 361 4.28 -38.26 -3.53
N LEU A 362 3.66 -37.16 -3.09
CA LEU A 362 2.25 -36.81 -3.33
C LEU A 362 1.99 -36.30 -4.73
N VAL A 363 3.03 -35.89 -5.46
CA VAL A 363 2.91 -35.29 -6.79
C VAL A 363 3.46 -36.18 -7.88
N GLN A 364 2.74 -36.28 -9.00
CA GLN A 364 3.21 -36.92 -10.22
C GLN A 364 4.16 -35.98 -10.96
N SER A 365 3.78 -34.71 -11.07
CA SER A 365 4.59 -33.64 -11.63
C SER A 365 4.28 -32.30 -10.97
N ILE A 366 5.29 -31.43 -10.88
CA ILE A 366 5.16 -30.06 -10.44
C ILE A 366 6.06 -29.18 -11.29
N ARG A 367 5.48 -28.17 -11.95
CA ARG A 367 6.21 -27.20 -12.74
C ARG A 367 5.86 -25.78 -12.34
N PRO A 368 6.80 -24.85 -12.32
CA PRO A 368 6.48 -23.45 -12.14
C PRO A 368 5.60 -22.97 -13.29
N VAL A 369 4.65 -22.11 -12.96
CA VAL A 369 3.82 -21.41 -13.94
C VAL A 369 4.66 -20.35 -14.64
N THR A 370 4.45 -20.18 -15.93
CA THR A 370 5.08 -19.17 -16.76
C THR A 370 4.11 -18.02 -17.07
N ASP A 371 4.63 -16.90 -17.53
CA ASP A 371 3.80 -15.76 -17.97
C ASP A 371 2.77 -16.12 -19.06
N ARG A 372 3.01 -17.19 -19.81
CA ARG A 372 2.07 -17.70 -20.82
C ARG A 372 0.87 -18.44 -20.22
N ASP A 373 1.03 -19.00 -19.03
CA ASP A 373 -0.02 -19.74 -18.34
C ASP A 373 -0.97 -18.81 -17.57
N LEU A 374 -0.51 -17.61 -17.21
CA LEU A 374 -1.24 -16.63 -16.43
C LEU A 374 -1.45 -15.37 -17.27
N TYR A 375 -2.72 -15.05 -17.55
CA TYR A 375 -3.02 -13.74 -18.13
C TYR A 375 -2.69 -12.66 -17.09
N SER A 376 -1.89 -11.71 -17.51
CA SER A 376 -1.65 -10.49 -16.77
C SER A 376 -1.72 -9.32 -17.77
N GLY A 377 -2.44 -8.30 -17.39
CA GLY A 377 -2.55 -7.08 -18.19
C GLY A 377 -1.18 -6.41 -18.42
N PRO A 378 -1.17 -5.23 -19.02
CA PRO A 378 0.09 -4.55 -19.32
C PRO A 378 0.87 -4.26 -18.04
N TYR A 379 2.18 -4.55 -18.09
CA TYR A 379 3.10 -4.19 -17.02
C TYR A 379 3.57 -2.75 -17.18
N TYR A 380 3.96 -2.12 -16.08
CA TYR A 380 4.61 -0.81 -16.12
C TYR A 380 5.85 -0.87 -17.05
N PRO A 381 6.08 0.10 -17.94
CA PRO A 381 5.46 1.43 -17.99
C PRO A 381 4.16 1.53 -18.80
N LEU A 382 3.40 0.47 -18.98
CA LEU A 382 2.06 0.39 -19.59
C LEU A 382 2.03 0.65 -21.10
N ASN A 383 3.18 0.74 -21.75
CA ASN A 383 3.31 1.05 -23.17
C ASN A 383 3.30 -0.18 -24.09
N GLY A 384 3.40 -1.39 -23.53
CA GLY A 384 3.40 -2.65 -24.27
C GLY A 384 4.62 -2.91 -25.15
N PHE A 385 5.63 -2.03 -25.17
CA PHE A 385 6.79 -2.13 -26.07
C PHE A 385 8.07 -2.65 -25.40
N THR A 386 8.11 -2.73 -24.07
CA THR A 386 9.29 -3.18 -23.34
C THR A 386 9.54 -4.68 -23.44
N GLY A 387 8.53 -5.46 -23.79
CA GLY A 387 8.57 -6.92 -23.74
C GLY A 387 8.73 -7.49 -22.32
N TRP A 388 8.63 -6.66 -21.28
CA TRP A 388 8.76 -7.09 -19.90
C TRP A 388 7.54 -7.89 -19.46
N THR A 389 7.83 -8.88 -18.63
CA THR A 389 6.84 -9.77 -18.06
C THR A 389 6.96 -9.77 -16.53
N ARG A 390 6.07 -10.49 -15.86
CA ARG A 390 6.09 -10.62 -14.41
C ARG A 390 7.41 -11.25 -13.91
N ASP A 391 7.90 -12.24 -14.64
CA ASP A 391 9.04 -13.08 -14.27
C ASP A 391 10.35 -12.63 -14.94
N ASN A 392 10.28 -11.78 -15.98
CA ASN A 392 11.41 -11.21 -16.69
C ASN A 392 11.17 -9.71 -16.92
N TYR A 393 11.80 -8.88 -16.09
CA TYR A 393 11.49 -7.45 -15.98
C TYR A 393 12.77 -6.62 -15.89
N GLY A 394 12.79 -5.44 -16.53
CA GLY A 394 13.92 -4.53 -16.52
C GLY A 394 15.05 -4.91 -17.48
N PRO A 395 16.27 -4.37 -17.30
CA PRO A 395 16.71 -3.59 -16.12
C PRO A 395 16.11 -2.18 -16.06
N ILE A 396 15.84 -1.71 -14.83
CA ILE A 396 15.41 -0.34 -14.56
C ILE A 396 16.27 0.29 -13.45
N TRP A 397 16.64 1.55 -13.63
CA TRP A 397 17.26 2.32 -12.56
C TRP A 397 16.20 3.00 -11.70
N ILE A 398 16.30 2.88 -10.39
CA ILE A 398 15.35 3.45 -9.43
C ILE A 398 15.78 4.88 -9.12
N PRO A 399 14.92 5.89 -9.37
CA PRO A 399 15.29 7.28 -9.16
C PRO A 399 15.66 7.59 -7.72
N ALA A 400 16.68 8.45 -7.55
CA ALA A 400 17.14 8.90 -6.25
C ALA A 400 17.23 10.42 -6.22
N LYS A 401 16.89 11.00 -5.08
CA LYS A 401 16.93 12.44 -4.83
C LYS A 401 18.28 13.03 -5.15
N GLY A 402 18.28 14.10 -5.95
CA GLY A 402 19.49 14.81 -6.38
C GLY A 402 20.33 14.06 -7.44
N LYS A 403 19.89 12.88 -7.93
CA LYS A 403 20.54 12.17 -9.01
C LYS A 403 19.85 12.43 -10.34
N SER A 404 20.64 12.46 -11.40
CA SER A 404 20.14 12.75 -12.75
C SER A 404 20.21 11.51 -13.64
N ILE A 405 19.24 11.42 -14.56
CA ILE A 405 19.25 10.43 -15.64
C ILE A 405 19.24 11.15 -16.99
N LYS A 406 19.93 10.56 -17.96
CA LYS A 406 19.78 10.97 -19.37
C LYS A 406 18.43 10.48 -19.88
N LEU A 407 17.63 11.38 -20.42
CA LEU A 407 16.32 11.06 -21.01
C LEU A 407 16.45 10.79 -22.50
N THR A 408 15.83 9.72 -22.95
CA THR A 408 15.61 9.35 -24.34
C THR A 408 14.16 9.00 -24.56
N LEU A 409 13.68 8.96 -25.79
CA LEU A 409 12.31 8.52 -26.06
C LEU A 409 12.06 7.06 -25.67
N GLU A 410 13.11 6.24 -25.61
CA GLU A 410 13.03 4.83 -25.24
C GLU A 410 12.82 4.64 -23.74
N ASN A 411 13.54 5.42 -22.90
CA ASN A 411 13.42 5.29 -21.45
C ASN A 411 12.36 6.25 -20.83
N LEU A 412 11.89 7.23 -21.60
CA LEU A 412 10.93 8.21 -21.12
C LEU A 412 9.67 7.57 -20.50
N PRO A 413 9.05 6.55 -21.10
CA PRO A 413 7.85 5.93 -20.52
C PRO A 413 8.06 5.42 -19.09
N VAL A 414 9.27 4.97 -18.76
CA VAL A 414 9.62 4.49 -17.40
C VAL A 414 9.65 5.62 -16.38
N TYR A 415 10.07 6.83 -16.78
CA TYR A 415 10.30 7.94 -15.85
C TYR A 415 9.26 9.06 -15.94
N GLU A 416 8.42 9.04 -16.99
CA GLU A 416 7.45 10.10 -17.26
C GLU A 416 6.48 10.33 -16.08
N ARG A 417 5.93 9.26 -15.48
CA ARG A 417 5.04 9.37 -14.32
C ARG A 417 5.76 10.02 -13.14
N CYS A 418 7.01 9.66 -12.86
CA CYS A 418 7.80 10.30 -11.80
C CYS A 418 7.96 11.80 -12.04
N ILE A 419 8.36 12.18 -13.27
CA ILE A 419 8.64 13.57 -13.61
C ILE A 419 7.38 14.41 -13.65
N LYS A 420 6.33 13.93 -14.32
CA LYS A 420 5.13 14.69 -14.59
C LYS A 420 4.16 14.68 -13.41
N VAL A 421 3.86 13.48 -12.89
CA VAL A 421 2.78 13.28 -11.93
C VAL A 421 3.25 13.49 -10.49
N TYR A 422 4.36 12.82 -10.11
CA TYR A 422 4.82 12.90 -8.72
C TYR A 422 5.63 14.16 -8.42
N GLU A 423 6.38 14.68 -9.40
CA GLU A 423 7.19 15.89 -9.21
C GLU A 423 6.60 17.14 -9.86
N GLY A 424 5.38 17.03 -10.43
CA GLY A 424 4.55 18.17 -10.86
C GLY A 424 5.12 18.98 -12.04
N ASN A 425 5.89 18.34 -12.94
CA ASN A 425 6.45 19.06 -14.08
C ASN A 425 5.56 18.94 -15.33
N ASP A 426 5.51 20.00 -16.15
CA ASP A 426 4.97 19.92 -17.50
C ASP A 426 5.98 19.24 -18.41
N LEU A 427 5.68 18.01 -18.84
CA LEU A 427 6.50 17.21 -19.74
C LEU A 427 5.77 17.00 -21.05
N GLN A 428 6.43 17.39 -22.15
CA GLN A 428 5.89 17.29 -23.51
C GLN A 428 6.93 16.70 -24.46
N VAL A 429 6.46 15.92 -25.43
CA VAL A 429 7.31 15.46 -26.56
C VAL A 429 6.82 16.13 -27.82
N LYS A 430 7.70 16.91 -28.47
CA LYS A 430 7.41 17.61 -29.73
C LYS A 430 8.50 17.31 -30.72
N ASN A 431 8.13 16.82 -31.90
CA ASN A 431 9.10 16.50 -33.00
C ASN A 431 10.24 15.60 -32.50
N GLY A 432 9.96 14.60 -31.66
CA GLY A 432 10.97 13.68 -31.14
C GLY A 432 11.90 14.26 -30.05
N LYS A 433 11.64 15.49 -29.61
CA LYS A 433 12.42 16.16 -28.55
C LYS A 433 11.60 16.29 -27.27
N ILE A 434 12.26 16.07 -26.13
CA ILE A 434 11.64 16.12 -24.80
C ILE A 434 11.75 17.55 -24.25
N TYR A 435 10.63 18.11 -23.80
CA TYR A 435 10.56 19.42 -23.14
C TYR A 435 10.03 19.25 -21.72
N ILE A 436 10.70 19.87 -20.75
CA ILE A 436 10.29 19.90 -19.35
C ILE A 436 10.13 21.37 -18.93
N ASN A 437 8.93 21.73 -18.49
CA ASN A 437 8.57 23.10 -18.14
C ASN A 437 8.91 24.10 -19.26
N GLY A 438 8.62 23.71 -20.51
CA GLY A 438 8.85 24.50 -21.71
C GLY A 438 10.29 24.54 -22.21
N LYS A 439 11.25 23.92 -21.51
CA LYS A 439 12.67 23.89 -21.88
C LYS A 439 13.05 22.56 -22.50
N LEU A 440 13.81 22.59 -23.61
CA LEU A 440 14.40 21.39 -24.20
C LEU A 440 15.32 20.73 -23.18
N SER A 441 15.08 19.46 -22.89
CA SER A 441 15.79 18.72 -21.84
C SER A 441 16.16 17.31 -22.32
N ASN A 442 17.42 16.94 -22.17
CA ASN A 442 17.94 15.60 -22.44
C ASN A 442 18.32 14.85 -21.15
N SER A 443 18.04 15.42 -19.99
CA SER A 443 18.28 14.84 -18.67
C SER A 443 17.27 15.40 -17.66
N TYR A 444 17.09 14.67 -16.57
CA TYR A 444 16.26 15.10 -15.45
C TYR A 444 16.91 14.76 -14.12
N THR A 445 16.89 15.68 -13.17
CA THR A 445 17.36 15.48 -11.78
C THR A 445 16.15 15.32 -10.86
N PHE A 446 16.04 14.17 -10.21
CA PHE A 446 14.90 13.83 -9.37
C PHE A 446 14.92 14.61 -8.05
N LYS A 447 13.75 15.04 -7.59
CA LYS A 447 13.55 15.81 -6.34
C LYS A 447 13.28 14.92 -5.14
N MET A 448 12.86 13.66 -5.37
CA MET A 448 12.50 12.67 -4.35
C MET A 448 13.26 11.37 -4.54
N ASP A 449 13.32 10.57 -3.47
CA ASP A 449 13.70 9.17 -3.50
C ASP A 449 12.51 8.31 -3.95
N TYR A 450 12.80 7.23 -4.67
CA TYR A 450 11.81 6.26 -5.14
C TYR A 450 12.19 4.85 -4.73
N TYR A 451 11.18 4.00 -4.59
CA TYR A 451 11.33 2.62 -4.17
C TYR A 451 10.65 1.67 -5.14
N TRP A 452 11.11 0.42 -5.18
CA TRP A 452 10.44 -0.65 -5.91
C TRP A 452 9.88 -1.66 -4.94
N MET A 453 8.56 -1.83 -4.95
CA MET A 453 7.80 -2.62 -4.00
C MET A 453 7.22 -3.85 -4.67
N MET A 454 7.42 -5.04 -4.08
CA MET A 454 6.84 -6.29 -4.58
C MET A 454 6.15 -7.04 -3.46
N GLY A 455 5.08 -7.78 -3.81
CA GLY A 455 4.46 -8.73 -2.90
C GLY A 455 5.25 -10.02 -2.80
N ASP A 456 5.15 -10.73 -1.67
CA ASP A 456 5.79 -12.03 -1.46
C ASP A 456 5.05 -13.14 -2.21
N ASN A 457 3.72 -13.00 -2.40
CA ASN A 457 2.95 -13.80 -3.36
C ASN A 457 3.18 -13.26 -4.77
N ARG A 458 4.29 -13.67 -5.38
CA ARG A 458 4.84 -13.10 -6.63
C ARG A 458 3.88 -13.12 -7.80
N HIS A 459 3.03 -14.12 -7.91
CA HIS A 459 2.09 -14.28 -9.00
C HIS A 459 0.67 -13.77 -8.68
N ASN A 460 0.38 -13.49 -7.40
CA ASN A 460 -0.90 -12.94 -6.95
C ASN A 460 -0.70 -11.60 -6.20
N SER A 461 0.07 -10.70 -6.78
CA SER A 461 0.32 -9.37 -6.22
C SER A 461 0.25 -8.31 -7.31
N ALA A 462 -0.66 -7.37 -7.13
CA ALA A 462 -0.54 -6.07 -7.79
C ALA A 462 0.53 -5.28 -7.03
N ASP A 463 1.63 -4.92 -7.71
CA ASP A 463 2.80 -4.27 -7.14
C ASP A 463 3.53 -3.38 -8.16
N SER A 464 4.76 -2.97 -7.89
CA SER A 464 5.49 -2.05 -8.74
C SER A 464 5.68 -2.52 -10.19
N ARG A 465 5.56 -3.81 -10.46
CA ARG A 465 5.54 -4.33 -11.83
C ARG A 465 4.34 -3.85 -12.64
N PHE A 466 3.29 -3.38 -11.97
CA PHE A 466 2.05 -2.88 -12.58
C PHE A 466 1.94 -1.35 -12.51
N TRP A 467 2.22 -0.74 -11.37
CA TRP A 467 2.07 0.72 -11.18
C TRP A 467 3.38 1.51 -11.18
N GLY A 468 4.54 0.84 -11.18
CA GLY A 468 5.85 1.49 -11.20
C GLY A 468 6.38 1.88 -9.82
N PHE A 469 7.11 2.97 -9.78
CA PHE A 469 7.81 3.45 -8.60
C PHE A 469 6.88 3.96 -7.50
N VAL A 470 7.29 3.77 -6.25
CA VAL A 470 6.66 4.37 -5.07
C VAL A 470 7.54 5.52 -4.59
N PRO A 471 7.06 6.79 -4.66
CA PRO A 471 7.84 7.94 -4.19
C PRO A 471 7.93 7.99 -2.66
N GLU A 472 8.95 8.69 -2.14
CA GLU A 472 9.19 8.79 -0.69
C GLU A 472 8.04 9.41 0.09
N ASP A 473 7.30 10.35 -0.52
CA ASP A 473 6.14 11.00 0.08
C ASP A 473 4.95 10.05 0.31
N HIS A 474 4.90 8.90 -0.36
CA HIS A 474 3.91 7.86 -0.16
C HIS A 474 4.24 6.91 1.00
N VAL A 475 5.49 6.82 1.44
CA VAL A 475 5.89 5.92 2.53
C VAL A 475 5.26 6.34 3.85
N VAL A 476 4.51 5.43 4.49
CA VAL A 476 3.80 5.66 5.77
C VAL A 476 4.64 5.21 6.95
N GLY A 477 5.12 3.96 6.97
CA GLY A 477 5.86 3.44 8.09
C GLY A 477 6.27 1.97 7.95
N LYS A 478 6.90 1.45 9.01
CA LYS A 478 7.36 0.07 9.11
C LYS A 478 6.45 -0.73 10.03
N PRO A 479 5.86 -1.86 9.58
CA PRO A 479 5.21 -2.80 10.48
C PRO A 479 6.24 -3.38 11.45
N ILE A 480 5.95 -3.35 12.75
CA ILE A 480 6.87 -3.83 13.78
C ILE A 480 6.46 -5.21 14.26
N PHE A 481 5.21 -5.38 14.66
CA PHE A 481 4.68 -6.66 15.12
C PHE A 481 3.20 -6.83 14.79
N ILE A 482 2.74 -8.08 14.83
CA ILE A 482 1.34 -8.47 14.69
C ILE A 482 0.76 -8.47 16.10
N TRP A 483 -0.17 -7.56 16.40
CA TRP A 483 -0.78 -7.51 17.73
C TRP A 483 -2.05 -8.35 17.85
N TRP A 484 -2.72 -8.62 16.72
CA TRP A 484 -3.87 -9.52 16.61
C TRP A 484 -3.85 -10.23 15.27
N SER A 485 -4.38 -11.47 15.22
CA SER A 485 -4.55 -12.23 13.99
C SER A 485 -5.81 -13.05 14.07
N SER A 486 -6.72 -12.84 13.13
CA SER A 486 -7.96 -13.61 13.00
C SER A 486 -8.18 -14.04 11.56
N ASP A 487 -8.50 -15.31 11.39
CA ASP A 487 -8.88 -15.89 10.11
C ASP A 487 -10.28 -15.37 9.72
N PRO A 488 -10.44 -14.67 8.58
CA PRO A 488 -11.74 -14.15 8.17
C PRO A 488 -12.75 -15.26 7.83
N ASP A 489 -12.27 -16.45 7.46
CA ASP A 489 -13.11 -17.58 7.06
C ASP A 489 -13.59 -18.42 8.24
N ARG A 490 -13.05 -18.19 9.45
CA ARG A 490 -13.39 -18.92 10.67
C ARG A 490 -14.02 -18.02 11.72
N LYS A 491 -15.15 -18.43 12.27
CA LYS A 491 -15.89 -17.65 13.27
C LYS A 491 -15.43 -17.92 14.70
N GLY A 492 -15.46 -16.87 15.52
CA GLY A 492 -15.21 -16.92 16.97
C GLY A 492 -13.78 -17.29 17.35
N PHE A 493 -13.60 -17.93 18.48
CA PHE A 493 -12.27 -18.28 19.04
C PHE A 493 -11.46 -19.23 18.15
N ARG A 494 -12.11 -20.03 17.29
CA ARG A 494 -11.44 -20.95 16.35
C ARG A 494 -10.72 -20.20 15.22
N GLY A 495 -11.13 -18.98 14.91
CA GLY A 495 -10.49 -18.13 13.92
C GLY A 495 -9.26 -17.39 14.45
N ILE A 496 -9.01 -17.36 15.76
CA ILE A 496 -7.87 -16.63 16.32
C ILE A 496 -6.58 -17.45 16.09
N ARG A 497 -5.61 -16.83 15.41
CA ARG A 497 -4.30 -17.43 15.17
C ARG A 497 -3.35 -17.06 16.32
N TRP A 498 -3.52 -17.75 17.46
CA TRP A 498 -2.79 -17.48 18.71
C TRP A 498 -1.27 -17.45 18.56
N HIS A 499 -0.72 -18.31 17.70
CA HIS A 499 0.72 -18.40 17.44
C HIS A 499 1.30 -17.18 16.72
N ARG A 500 0.45 -16.32 16.14
CA ARG A 500 0.88 -15.09 15.45
C ARG A 500 0.85 -13.85 16.32
N LEU A 501 0.20 -13.91 17.50
CA LEU A 501 0.12 -12.75 18.38
C LEU A 501 1.51 -12.34 18.87
N PHE A 502 1.77 -11.03 18.81
CA PHE A 502 3.02 -10.37 19.21
C PHE A 502 4.26 -10.86 18.45
N ASN A 503 4.10 -11.51 17.30
CA ASN A 503 5.22 -11.84 16.44
C ASN A 503 5.82 -10.59 15.79
N TRP A 504 7.13 -10.45 15.90
CA TRP A 504 7.86 -9.37 15.23
C TRP A 504 7.91 -9.62 13.73
N VAL A 505 7.56 -8.60 12.93
CA VAL A 505 7.52 -8.72 11.48
C VAL A 505 8.90 -9.00 10.89
N ASP A 506 9.96 -8.41 11.45
CA ASP A 506 11.34 -8.64 11.01
C ASP A 506 11.82 -10.10 11.23
N ASN A 507 11.15 -10.87 12.08
CA ASN A 507 11.45 -12.29 12.32
C ASN A 507 10.68 -13.22 11.36
N ILE A 508 9.75 -12.72 10.60
CA ILE A 508 8.99 -13.47 9.59
C ILE A 508 9.83 -13.49 8.30
N LYS A 509 10.63 -14.57 8.16
CA LYS A 509 11.57 -14.76 7.05
C LYS A 509 10.96 -15.64 5.97
#